data_edf5e85583fee117c0d77543b06ff5e8
#
_entry.id   edf5e85583fee117c0d77543b06ff5e8
#
_cell.length_a   1.000
_cell.length_b   1.000
_cell.length_c   1.000
_cell.angle_alpha   90.00
_cell.angle_beta   90.00
_cell.angle_gamma   90.00
#
_symmetry.space_group_name_H-M   'P 1'
#
loop_
_entity.id
_entity.type
_entity.pdbx_description
1 polymer ?
#
loop_
_entity_poly.entity_id
_entity_poly.type
_entity_poly.pdbx_seq_one_letter_code
_entity_poly.pdbx_strand_id
1 'polypeptide(L)'
;MKDLKIEKIKIDKIKEYENNSKIHTSEQIQKIKYSISEFGYLQPILIDENNMILAGHGRYRALKELKYKEIPVIRYEHLTDTQKTAFSIADNSITMMTGFDEDLLKFQLNELEIDDFDTDLLGLDELDLFGDYDEKMEEKYSDGVIGSLARDLIIAPVNIFDTRKEKWLERKRVWRELINDNGETRQETNIITNINDNFETVSLLDPVLAEIICYWFTPQKDNNKIFDCFAGDTVFGYVAGKLGNEFTGIELRKEQADLNNERTKDFNCKYICDDGQNVDKYIEKETQDLFFSCPPYFDLEVYSDMENDASNQKSYEDFYKILDNALRKGVERLKENRFAVIVVGDVRNKKTGEYYSFLDDIRRTMKKSGLLYYNDITLINNFGTAGLRGRRFFKSRKVVNVKQTCLVFYKGDSRKIKEIFPEVEVKNLDESGDF
;
A
#
# COMPACT_ATOMS: atom_id res chain seq x y z
N MET A 1 23.17 15.55 31.36
CA MET A 1 23.08 14.10 31.31
C MET A 1 24.18 13.54 32.17
N LYS A 2 23.90 12.61 33.11
CA LYS A 2 24.97 11.92 33.84
C LYS A 2 25.60 10.91 32.88
N ASP A 3 26.92 10.81 32.90
CA ASP A 3 27.64 9.86 32.06
C ASP A 3 27.28 8.43 32.44
N LEU A 4 26.73 7.66 31.49
CA LEU A 4 26.42 6.24 31.68
C LEU A 4 27.75 5.48 31.70
N LYS A 5 28.00 4.72 32.76
CA LYS A 5 29.18 3.85 32.87
C LYS A 5 28.85 2.44 32.51
N ILE A 6 29.58 1.89 31.53
CA ILE A 6 29.56 0.47 31.23
C ILE A 6 30.60 -0.19 32.18
N GLU A 7 30.15 -1.17 32.93
CA GLU A 7 31.01 -1.99 33.81
C GLU A 7 30.90 -3.45 33.46
N LYS A 8 31.93 -4.25 33.73
CA LYS A 8 31.89 -5.72 33.60
C LYS A 8 31.48 -6.35 34.92
N ILE A 9 30.51 -7.26 34.88
CA ILE A 9 30.03 -7.99 36.05
C ILE A 9 29.96 -9.50 35.74
N LYS A 10 30.21 -10.34 36.74
CA LYS A 10 29.98 -11.77 36.62
C LYS A 10 28.50 -12.04 36.47
N ILE A 11 28.11 -12.84 35.49
CA ILE A 11 26.70 -13.10 35.15
C ILE A 11 25.94 -13.70 36.35
N ASP A 12 26.58 -14.49 37.17
CA ASP A 12 25.98 -15.11 38.36
C ASP A 12 25.65 -14.12 39.49
N LYS A 13 26.17 -12.88 39.42
CA LYS A 13 25.83 -11.80 40.36
C LYS A 13 24.59 -11.02 39.98
N ILE A 14 24.11 -11.20 38.75
CA ILE A 14 22.92 -10.51 38.23
C ILE A 14 21.68 -11.24 38.71
N LYS A 15 20.66 -10.50 39.13
CA LYS A 15 19.40 -11.00 39.65
C LYS A 15 18.26 -10.65 38.71
N GLU A 16 17.43 -11.64 38.38
CA GLU A 16 16.19 -11.39 37.66
C GLU A 16 15.16 -10.71 38.57
N TYR A 17 14.39 -9.78 38.02
CA TYR A 17 13.27 -9.19 38.72
C TYR A 17 12.07 -10.14 38.72
N GLU A 18 11.66 -10.63 39.86
CA GLU A 18 10.61 -11.66 40.02
C GLU A 18 9.25 -11.21 39.47
N ASN A 19 8.95 -9.92 39.54
CA ASN A 19 7.70 -9.34 39.04
C ASN A 19 7.80 -8.82 37.59
N ASN A 20 8.71 -9.36 36.78
CA ASN A 20 8.76 -9.00 35.37
C ASN A 20 7.50 -9.49 34.65
N SER A 21 6.69 -8.56 34.13
CA SER A 21 5.44 -8.87 33.45
C SER A 21 5.63 -9.46 32.05
N LYS A 22 6.85 -9.37 31.48
CA LYS A 22 7.12 -9.86 30.11
C LYS A 22 7.45 -11.35 30.15
N ILE A 23 6.69 -12.12 29.37
CA ILE A 23 6.92 -13.55 29.16
C ILE A 23 8.00 -13.70 28.07
N HIS A 24 9.01 -14.54 28.34
CA HIS A 24 10.04 -14.89 27.37
C HIS A 24 9.90 -16.37 27.01
N THR A 25 9.52 -16.67 25.77
CA THR A 25 9.43 -18.04 25.26
C THR A 25 10.82 -18.62 25.02
N SER A 26 10.93 -19.96 25.02
CA SER A 26 12.18 -20.65 24.70
C SER A 26 12.66 -20.31 23.29
N GLU A 27 11.73 -20.15 22.37
CA GLU A 27 12.01 -19.76 20.98
C GLU A 27 12.61 -18.35 20.90
N GLN A 28 12.00 -17.37 21.57
CA GLN A 28 12.57 -16.02 21.65
C GLN A 28 14.00 -16.02 22.22
N ILE A 29 14.28 -16.84 23.24
CA ILE A 29 15.63 -16.96 23.80
C ILE A 29 16.61 -17.53 22.77
N GLN A 30 16.21 -18.50 21.93
CA GLN A 30 17.05 -19.04 20.87
C GLN A 30 17.39 -17.97 19.82
N LYS A 31 16.40 -17.17 19.39
CA LYS A 31 16.60 -16.05 18.46
C LYS A 31 17.57 -15.00 19.03
N ILE A 32 17.44 -14.64 20.31
CA ILE A 32 18.38 -13.75 20.99
C ILE A 32 19.80 -14.36 21.06
N LYS A 33 19.92 -15.66 21.35
CA LYS A 33 21.23 -16.37 21.36
C LYS A 33 21.91 -16.32 20.00
N TYR A 34 21.14 -16.58 18.94
CA TYR A 34 21.66 -16.46 17.58
C TYR A 34 22.16 -15.05 17.28
N SER A 35 21.34 -14.03 17.52
CA SER A 35 21.73 -12.62 17.34
C SER A 35 23.02 -12.26 18.10
N ILE A 36 23.16 -12.73 19.35
CA ILE A 36 24.39 -12.50 20.14
C ILE A 36 25.58 -13.25 19.55
N SER A 37 25.37 -14.44 19.01
CA SER A 37 26.46 -15.24 18.41
C SER A 37 26.94 -14.65 17.10
N GLU A 38 26.04 -14.12 16.29
CA GLU A 38 26.34 -13.56 14.95
C GLU A 38 26.90 -12.15 15.05
N PHE A 39 26.22 -11.26 15.78
CA PHE A 39 26.55 -9.84 15.81
C PHE A 39 27.33 -9.43 17.06
N GLY A 40 27.48 -10.32 18.04
CA GLY A 40 28.03 -10.00 19.35
C GLY A 40 27.02 -9.39 20.30
N TYR A 41 27.45 -9.21 21.55
CA TYR A 41 26.62 -8.60 22.61
C TYR A 41 26.69 -7.07 22.52
N LEU A 42 25.87 -6.47 21.67
CA LEU A 42 25.89 -5.03 21.33
C LEU A 42 25.00 -4.16 22.22
N GLN A 43 23.99 -4.74 22.90
CA GLN A 43 23.05 -4.02 23.75
C GLN A 43 23.20 -4.42 25.22
N PRO A 44 23.92 -3.67 26.05
CA PRO A 44 24.12 -3.99 27.46
C PRO A 44 22.80 -4.10 28.23
N ILE A 45 22.76 -5.01 29.21
CA ILE A 45 21.67 -5.14 30.18
C ILE A 45 21.74 -3.97 31.16
N LEU A 46 20.59 -3.37 31.49
CA LEU A 46 20.47 -2.38 32.53
C LEU A 46 20.22 -3.07 33.87
N ILE A 47 21.01 -2.70 34.89
CA ILE A 47 20.84 -3.19 36.26
C ILE A 47 20.78 -2.02 37.25
N ASP A 48 20.20 -2.28 38.42
CA ASP A 48 20.20 -1.32 39.53
C ASP A 48 21.43 -1.49 40.43
N GLU A 49 21.49 -0.73 41.55
CA GLU A 49 22.53 -0.76 42.59
C GLU A 49 22.63 -2.18 43.26
N ASN A 50 21.59 -2.97 43.24
CA ASN A 50 21.52 -4.32 43.83
C ASN A 50 21.77 -5.45 42.84
N ASN A 51 22.23 -5.10 41.63
CA ASN A 51 22.37 -6.00 40.46
C ASN A 51 21.06 -6.59 39.95
N MET A 52 19.91 -5.99 40.24
CA MET A 52 18.62 -6.38 39.75
C MET A 52 18.43 -5.87 38.31
N ILE A 53 17.96 -6.71 37.40
CA ILE A 53 17.71 -6.33 36.02
C ILE A 53 16.55 -5.34 35.93
N LEU A 54 16.80 -4.17 35.35
CA LEU A 54 15.79 -3.18 35.00
C LEU A 54 15.28 -3.36 33.57
N ALA A 55 16.20 -3.73 32.61
CA ALA A 55 15.86 -4.04 31.23
C ALA A 55 16.83 -5.07 30.65
N GLY A 56 16.32 -6.01 29.82
CA GLY A 56 17.11 -7.01 29.11
C GLY A 56 17.06 -8.42 29.72
N HIS A 57 15.96 -8.83 30.34
CA HIS A 57 15.78 -10.18 30.92
C HIS A 57 16.00 -11.31 29.89
N GLY A 58 15.46 -11.19 28.65
CA GLY A 58 15.69 -12.15 27.60
C GLY A 58 17.16 -12.28 27.22
N ARG A 59 17.87 -11.15 27.11
CA ARG A 59 19.33 -11.14 26.82
C ARG A 59 20.13 -11.80 27.97
N TYR A 60 19.75 -11.55 29.22
CA TYR A 60 20.38 -12.21 30.35
C TYR A 60 20.24 -13.75 30.25
N ARG A 61 19.06 -14.26 29.99
CA ARG A 61 18.82 -15.71 29.85
C ARG A 61 19.60 -16.30 28.68
N ALA A 62 19.62 -15.63 27.51
CA ALA A 62 20.40 -16.04 26.36
C ALA A 62 21.90 -16.11 26.65
N LEU A 63 22.46 -15.08 27.31
CA LEU A 63 23.88 -15.04 27.68
C LEU A 63 24.24 -16.12 28.70
N LYS A 64 23.35 -16.45 29.63
CA LYS A 64 23.51 -17.54 30.60
C LYS A 64 23.56 -18.89 29.90
N GLU A 65 22.67 -19.14 28.96
CA GLU A 65 22.67 -20.35 28.14
C GLU A 65 23.91 -20.45 27.23
N LEU A 66 24.41 -19.31 26.70
CA LEU A 66 25.66 -19.23 25.96
C LEU A 66 26.91 -19.35 26.84
N LYS A 67 26.73 -19.53 28.18
CA LYS A 67 27.80 -19.75 29.18
C LYS A 67 28.80 -18.58 29.30
N TYR A 68 28.35 -17.34 29.07
CA TYR A 68 29.15 -16.17 29.36
C TYR A 68 29.45 -16.08 30.84
N LYS A 69 30.71 -15.81 31.20
CA LYS A 69 31.14 -15.68 32.61
C LYS A 69 31.02 -14.26 33.15
N GLU A 70 31.36 -13.30 32.30
CA GLU A 70 31.30 -11.88 32.58
C GLU A 70 30.70 -11.14 31.38
N ILE A 71 29.90 -10.15 31.65
CA ILE A 71 29.23 -9.36 30.62
C ILE A 71 29.30 -7.86 30.94
N PRO A 72 29.38 -6.97 29.94
CA PRO A 72 29.21 -5.55 30.13
C PRO A 72 27.73 -5.25 30.46
N VAL A 73 27.52 -4.39 31.44
CA VAL A 73 26.21 -3.90 31.90
C VAL A 73 26.24 -2.39 32.10
N ILE A 74 25.08 -1.77 32.10
CA ILE A 74 24.93 -0.36 32.50
C ILE A 74 24.25 -0.35 33.87
N ARG A 75 24.90 0.27 34.86
CA ARG A 75 24.34 0.43 36.20
C ARG A 75 23.64 1.77 36.37
N TYR A 76 22.46 1.73 36.97
CA TYR A 76 21.65 2.90 37.27
C TYR A 76 21.27 2.91 38.75
N GLU A 77 21.75 3.95 39.51
CA GLU A 77 21.72 3.95 40.98
C GLU A 77 20.73 4.97 41.58
N HIS A 78 19.93 5.66 40.74
CA HIS A 78 19.19 6.83 41.20
C HIS A 78 17.66 6.72 41.07
N LEU A 79 17.15 5.55 40.79
CA LEU A 79 15.70 5.33 40.68
C LEU A 79 15.13 4.85 42.00
N THR A 80 14.00 5.41 42.41
CA THR A 80 13.17 4.83 43.47
C THR A 80 12.56 3.53 43.00
N ASP A 81 12.11 2.66 43.93
CA ASP A 81 11.49 1.38 43.54
C ASP A 81 10.25 1.56 42.65
N THR A 82 9.45 2.59 42.89
CA THR A 82 8.34 3.00 42.04
C THR A 82 8.80 3.35 40.63
N GLN A 83 9.89 4.11 40.51
CA GLN A 83 10.45 4.48 39.20
C GLN A 83 11.07 3.29 38.48
N LYS A 84 11.68 2.32 39.17
CA LYS A 84 12.19 1.08 38.59
C LYS A 84 11.05 0.27 37.96
N THR A 85 9.95 0.10 38.72
CA THR A 85 8.74 -0.60 38.22
C THR A 85 8.14 0.13 37.02
N ALA A 86 7.95 1.45 37.10
CA ALA A 86 7.41 2.25 36.00
C ALA A 86 8.30 2.21 34.76
N PHE A 87 9.62 2.26 34.93
CA PHE A 87 10.57 2.13 33.82
C PHE A 87 10.48 0.77 33.13
N SER A 88 10.42 -0.33 33.90
CA SER A 88 10.30 -1.68 33.34
C SER A 88 9.01 -1.86 32.55
N ILE A 89 7.90 -1.29 33.01
CA ILE A 89 6.62 -1.32 32.26
C ILE A 89 6.72 -0.45 31.00
N ALA A 90 7.26 0.77 31.10
CA ALA A 90 7.38 1.68 29.98
C ALA A 90 8.29 1.14 28.86
N ASP A 91 9.45 0.56 29.21
CA ASP A 91 10.40 -0.04 28.26
C ASP A 91 9.73 -1.17 27.48
N ASN A 92 8.97 -2.03 28.13
CA ASN A 92 8.23 -3.09 27.48
C ASN A 92 7.07 -2.54 26.61
N SER A 93 6.29 -1.59 27.15
CA SER A 93 5.12 -1.01 26.48
C SER A 93 5.50 -0.24 25.23
N ILE A 94 6.51 0.64 25.31
CA ILE A 94 6.96 1.45 24.16
C ILE A 94 7.46 0.54 23.03
N THR A 95 8.17 -0.53 23.34
CA THR A 95 8.64 -1.49 22.33
C THR A 95 7.46 -2.19 21.63
N MET A 96 6.35 -2.44 22.34
CA MET A 96 5.15 -3.06 21.76
C MET A 96 4.29 -2.08 20.93
N MET A 97 4.45 -0.77 21.12
CA MET A 97 3.70 0.25 20.38
C MET A 97 4.27 0.56 18.99
N THR A 98 5.44 0.05 18.67
CA THR A 98 6.10 0.26 17.38
C THR A 98 5.97 -0.97 16.51
N GLY A 99 5.46 -0.79 15.28
CA GLY A 99 5.51 -1.80 14.23
C GLY A 99 6.72 -1.55 13.30
N PHE A 100 6.87 -2.43 12.32
CA PHE A 100 7.79 -2.22 11.21
C PHE A 100 7.05 -1.56 10.04
N ASP A 101 7.76 -0.77 9.25
CA ASP A 101 7.37 -0.46 7.89
C ASP A 101 7.59 -1.74 7.06
N GLU A 102 6.51 -2.45 6.76
CA GLU A 102 6.57 -3.78 6.14
C GLU A 102 7.27 -3.75 4.78
N ASP A 103 7.03 -2.71 3.97
CA ASP A 103 7.64 -2.60 2.64
C ASP A 103 9.16 -2.37 2.76
N LEU A 104 9.58 -1.54 3.72
CA LEU A 104 10.99 -1.30 3.99
C LEU A 104 11.67 -2.54 4.58
N LEU A 105 10.97 -3.25 5.47
CA LEU A 105 11.50 -4.46 6.08
C LEU A 105 11.65 -5.58 5.05
N LYS A 106 10.65 -5.81 4.19
CA LYS A 106 10.75 -6.76 3.07
C LYS A 106 11.91 -6.43 2.14
N PHE A 107 12.08 -5.15 1.84
CA PHE A 107 13.23 -4.70 1.05
C PHE A 107 14.56 -5.05 1.73
N GLN A 108 14.71 -4.74 3.03
CA GLN A 108 15.92 -5.05 3.79
C GLN A 108 16.18 -6.55 3.88
N LEU A 109 15.14 -7.37 4.02
CA LEU A 109 15.25 -8.84 4.01
C LEU A 109 15.73 -9.35 2.66
N ASN A 110 15.16 -8.86 1.55
CA ASN A 110 15.62 -9.22 0.21
C ASN A 110 17.09 -8.84 -0.03
N GLU A 111 17.58 -7.70 0.46
CA GLU A 111 19.00 -7.34 0.37
C GLU A 111 19.87 -8.33 1.14
N LEU A 112 19.44 -8.78 2.32
CA LEU A 112 20.17 -9.75 3.13
C LEU A 112 20.19 -11.14 2.46
N GLU A 113 19.10 -11.56 1.81
CA GLU A 113 19.03 -12.80 1.05
C GLU A 113 19.94 -12.79 -0.19
N ILE A 114 20.10 -11.65 -0.87
CA ILE A 114 21.03 -11.47 -1.98
C ILE A 114 22.48 -11.69 -1.52
N ASP A 115 22.80 -11.36 -0.27
CA ASP A 115 24.11 -11.55 0.35
C ASP A 115 24.26 -12.93 1.06
N ASP A 116 23.36 -13.90 0.75
CA ASP A 116 23.29 -15.25 1.34
C ASP A 116 23.13 -15.25 2.88
N PHE A 117 22.53 -14.19 3.44
CA PHE A 117 22.22 -14.13 4.87
C PHE A 117 20.92 -14.88 5.18
N ASP A 118 20.96 -15.77 6.17
CA ASP A 118 19.78 -16.53 6.61
C ASP A 118 18.81 -15.64 7.40
N THR A 119 17.79 -15.14 6.73
CA THR A 119 16.79 -14.22 7.28
C THR A 119 15.81 -14.88 8.26
N ASP A 120 15.64 -16.22 8.22
CA ASP A 120 14.80 -16.96 9.18
C ASP A 120 15.30 -16.81 10.63
N LEU A 121 16.58 -16.49 10.78
CA LEU A 121 17.22 -16.29 12.07
C LEU A 121 16.94 -14.92 12.72
N LEU A 122 16.34 -14.00 11.99
CA LEU A 122 16.02 -12.65 12.51
C LEU A 122 14.81 -12.63 13.43
N GLY A 123 14.07 -13.74 13.51
CA GLY A 123 12.94 -13.87 14.44
C GLY A 123 11.70 -13.11 14.01
N LEU A 124 11.55 -12.92 12.72
CA LEU A 124 10.44 -12.20 12.10
C LEU A 124 9.23 -13.10 11.80
N ASP A 125 9.35 -14.40 12.06
CA ASP A 125 8.30 -15.41 11.83
C ASP A 125 7.04 -15.15 12.67
N GLU A 126 7.17 -14.51 13.84
CA GLU A 126 6.04 -14.09 14.68
C GLU A 126 5.43 -12.74 14.22
N LEU A 127 6.17 -11.99 13.41
CA LEU A 127 5.64 -10.87 12.68
C LEU A 127 5.09 -11.47 11.40
N ASP A 128 3.78 -11.52 11.27
CA ASP A 128 3.06 -12.07 10.11
C ASP A 128 3.35 -11.26 8.83
N LEU A 129 4.65 -11.19 8.48
CA LEU A 129 5.15 -10.48 7.30
C LEU A 129 4.82 -11.26 6.01
N PHE A 130 4.58 -12.56 6.14
CA PHE A 130 4.26 -13.49 5.06
C PHE A 130 2.99 -14.29 5.33
N GLY A 131 2.29 -13.99 6.46
CA GLY A 131 0.97 -14.44 6.87
C GLY A 131 0.58 -15.85 6.46
N ASP A 132 0.88 -16.85 7.28
CA ASP A 132 -0.03 -18.00 7.40
C ASP A 132 -1.31 -17.49 8.08
N TYR A 133 -2.23 -16.97 7.29
CA TYR A 133 -3.57 -16.63 7.76
C TYR A 133 -4.30 -17.92 8.11
N ASP A 134 -4.31 -18.20 9.40
CA ASP A 134 -4.97 -19.28 10.07
C ASP A 134 -6.41 -19.50 9.53
N GLU A 135 -6.83 -20.77 9.40
CA GLU A 135 -8.20 -21.24 9.05
C GLU A 135 -9.34 -20.46 9.73
N LYS A 136 -9.06 -19.77 10.85
CA LYS A 136 -10.01 -18.88 11.55
C LYS A 136 -10.39 -17.61 10.81
N MET A 137 -9.56 -17.14 9.88
CA MET A 137 -9.89 -15.99 9.02
C MET A 137 -10.70 -16.44 7.80
N GLU A 138 -10.50 -17.66 7.28
CA GLU A 138 -11.33 -18.21 6.20
C GLU A 138 -12.80 -18.32 6.60
N GLU A 139 -13.12 -18.71 7.86
CA GLU A 139 -14.51 -18.69 8.35
C GLU A 139 -15.07 -17.27 8.50
N LYS A 140 -14.23 -16.27 8.80
CA LYS A 140 -14.65 -14.88 8.98
C LYS A 140 -14.83 -14.15 7.63
N TYR A 141 -14.16 -14.60 6.58
CA TYR A 141 -14.16 -13.99 5.25
C TYR A 141 -14.66 -14.93 4.14
N SER A 142 -15.58 -15.86 4.50
CA SER A 142 -16.27 -16.69 3.50
C SER A 142 -16.97 -15.83 2.44
N ASP A 143 -17.15 -16.37 1.24
CA ASP A 143 -17.61 -15.67 0.01
C ASP A 143 -18.80 -14.68 0.17
N GLY A 144 -19.63 -14.84 1.21
CA GLY A 144 -20.73 -13.93 1.51
C GLY A 144 -20.32 -12.63 2.26
N VAL A 145 -19.12 -12.56 2.79
CA VAL A 145 -18.67 -11.47 3.69
C VAL A 145 -17.96 -10.35 2.93
N ILE A 146 -17.34 -10.62 1.78
CA ILE A 146 -16.63 -9.59 1.00
C ILE A 146 -17.57 -8.45 0.59
N GLY A 147 -18.76 -8.75 0.11
CA GLY A 147 -19.76 -7.74 -0.26
C GLY A 147 -20.34 -6.96 0.93
N SER A 148 -20.30 -7.52 2.16
CA SER A 148 -20.78 -6.84 3.37
C SER A 148 -19.72 -5.96 4.01
N LEU A 149 -18.43 -6.31 3.86
CA LEU A 149 -17.32 -5.52 4.40
C LEU A 149 -17.13 -4.19 3.66
N ALA A 150 -17.47 -4.12 2.38
CA ALA A 150 -17.52 -2.85 1.66
C ALA A 150 -18.54 -1.88 2.28
N ARG A 151 -19.61 -2.40 2.90
CA ARG A 151 -20.59 -1.61 3.66
C ARG A 151 -20.08 -1.22 5.05
N ASP A 152 -19.19 -2.03 5.62
CA ASP A 152 -18.60 -1.82 6.95
C ASP A 152 -17.28 -1.05 6.88
N LEU A 153 -16.74 -0.79 5.68
CA LEU A 153 -15.69 0.17 5.46
C LEU A 153 -16.28 1.57 5.64
N ILE A 154 -16.35 2.00 6.88
CA ILE A 154 -16.75 3.34 7.26
C ILE A 154 -15.58 4.28 6.92
N ILE A 155 -15.48 4.57 5.63
CA ILE A 155 -14.80 5.77 5.22
C ILE A 155 -15.87 6.83 5.15
N ALA A 156 -15.77 7.81 6.05
CA ALA A 156 -16.60 8.98 5.92
C ALA A 156 -16.54 9.47 4.48
N PRO A 157 -17.65 9.90 3.86
CA PRO A 157 -17.66 10.43 2.51
C PRO A 157 -16.98 11.81 2.47
N VAL A 158 -15.72 11.84 2.88
CA VAL A 158 -14.84 13.01 2.83
C VAL A 158 -13.93 12.90 1.63
N ASN A 159 -13.32 14.00 1.22
CA ASN A 159 -12.48 14.06 0.05
C ASN A 159 -11.01 13.67 0.30
N ILE A 160 -10.74 13.00 1.41
CA ILE A 160 -9.39 12.49 1.76
C ILE A 160 -9.52 11.06 2.23
N PHE A 161 -8.81 10.15 1.55
CA PHE A 161 -8.65 8.76 1.97
C PHE A 161 -7.21 8.53 2.43
N ASP A 162 -7.05 8.16 3.69
CA ASP A 162 -5.75 7.78 4.24
C ASP A 162 -5.54 6.28 4.12
N THR A 163 -4.80 5.86 3.09
CA THR A 163 -4.54 4.43 2.82
C THR A 163 -3.60 3.76 3.82
N ARG A 164 -3.12 4.51 4.83
CA ARG A 164 -2.23 4.03 5.91
C ARG A 164 -3.00 3.58 7.15
N LYS A 165 -4.31 3.83 7.20
CA LYS A 165 -5.16 3.42 8.32
C LYS A 165 -5.24 1.90 8.40
N GLU A 166 -5.21 1.37 9.63
CA GLU A 166 -5.20 -0.06 9.92
C GLU A 166 -6.30 -0.84 9.17
N LYS A 167 -7.54 -0.40 9.25
CA LYS A 167 -8.68 -1.02 8.52
C LYS A 167 -8.51 -1.03 7.00
N TRP A 168 -7.86 0.02 6.44
CA TRP A 168 -7.55 0.04 5.01
C TRP A 168 -6.50 -1.00 4.67
N LEU A 169 -5.44 -1.09 5.48
CA LEU A 169 -4.35 -2.04 5.28
C LEU A 169 -4.83 -3.48 5.42
N GLU A 170 -5.63 -3.80 6.44
CA GLU A 170 -6.27 -5.11 6.60
C GLU A 170 -7.09 -5.49 5.36
N ARG A 171 -7.95 -4.58 4.89
CA ARG A 171 -8.77 -4.82 3.70
C ARG A 171 -7.93 -5.02 2.45
N LYS A 172 -6.86 -4.26 2.32
CA LYS A 172 -5.92 -4.36 1.20
C LYS A 172 -5.21 -5.71 1.18
N ARG A 173 -4.83 -6.26 2.35
CA ARG A 173 -4.24 -7.59 2.46
C ARG A 173 -5.20 -8.66 1.92
N VAL A 174 -6.43 -8.68 2.39
CA VAL A 174 -7.46 -9.64 1.92
C VAL A 174 -7.60 -9.59 0.40
N TRP A 175 -7.67 -8.40 -0.19
CA TRP A 175 -7.76 -8.29 -1.65
C TRP A 175 -6.50 -8.78 -2.37
N ARG A 176 -5.30 -8.48 -1.85
CA ARG A 176 -4.04 -8.92 -2.45
C ARG A 176 -3.92 -10.45 -2.48
N GLU A 177 -4.26 -11.12 -1.39
CA GLU A 177 -4.29 -12.58 -1.33
C GLU A 177 -5.25 -13.18 -2.37
N LEU A 178 -6.46 -12.64 -2.49
CA LEU A 178 -7.43 -13.10 -3.49
C LEU A 178 -6.97 -12.89 -4.93
N ILE A 179 -6.33 -11.75 -5.22
CA ILE A 179 -5.89 -11.39 -6.57
C ILE A 179 -4.64 -12.17 -6.96
N ASN A 180 -3.79 -12.50 -5.99
CA ASN A 180 -2.47 -13.14 -6.19
C ASN A 180 -1.65 -12.47 -7.30
N ASP A 181 -1.62 -11.12 -7.30
CA ASP A 181 -0.88 -10.30 -8.26
C ASP A 181 0.27 -9.56 -7.56
N ASN A 182 1.48 -10.02 -7.80
CA ASN A 182 2.71 -9.43 -7.27
C ASN A 182 3.39 -8.47 -8.28
N GLY A 183 2.72 -8.16 -9.39
CA GLY A 183 3.28 -7.31 -10.45
C GLY A 183 4.35 -8.03 -11.30
N GLU A 184 4.30 -9.34 -11.39
CA GLU A 184 5.33 -10.20 -12.03
C GLU A 184 5.64 -9.78 -13.47
N THR A 185 4.63 -9.52 -14.30
CA THR A 185 4.82 -9.09 -15.69
C THR A 185 5.47 -7.72 -15.86
N ARG A 186 5.43 -6.91 -14.83
CA ARG A 186 6.08 -5.59 -14.83
C ARG A 186 7.55 -5.66 -14.42
N GLN A 187 7.93 -6.66 -13.63
CA GLN A 187 9.34 -6.91 -13.27
C GLN A 187 10.14 -7.42 -14.47
N GLU A 188 9.58 -8.26 -15.31
CA GLU A 188 10.24 -8.79 -16.50
C GLU A 188 10.45 -7.75 -17.62
N THR A 189 9.60 -6.72 -17.70
CA THR A 189 9.68 -5.66 -18.71
C THR A 189 10.52 -4.44 -18.31
N ASN A 190 10.97 -4.34 -17.06
CA ASN A 190 11.91 -3.31 -16.62
C ASN A 190 13.34 -3.56 -17.13
N ILE A 191 13.49 -3.77 -18.45
CA ILE A 191 14.80 -4.04 -19.11
C ILE A 191 15.69 -2.80 -19.17
N ILE A 192 15.19 -1.61 -18.80
CA ILE A 192 16.01 -0.41 -18.89
C ILE A 192 15.89 0.41 -17.63
N THR A 193 16.69 0.07 -16.65
CA THR A 193 17.21 1.13 -15.79
C THR A 193 18.58 0.74 -15.28
N ASN A 194 19.58 1.39 -15.84
CA ASN A 194 20.87 1.50 -15.24
C ASN A 194 20.71 2.00 -13.81
N ILE A 195 20.65 1.08 -12.90
CA ILE A 195 21.39 0.97 -11.65
C ILE A 195 21.93 2.32 -11.19
N ASN A 196 21.25 2.99 -10.32
CA ASN A 196 21.76 3.74 -9.18
C ASN A 196 20.74 4.70 -8.54
N ASP A 197 19.52 4.84 -9.04
CA ASP A 197 18.55 5.81 -8.48
C ASP A 197 17.11 5.27 -8.27
N ASN A 198 16.85 3.98 -8.39
CA ASN A 198 15.50 3.49 -8.64
C ASN A 198 14.96 2.57 -7.57
N PHE A 199 14.26 3.18 -6.63
CA PHE A 199 13.19 2.54 -5.87
C PHE A 199 11.83 3.08 -6.36
N GLU A 200 11.53 2.87 -7.62
CA GLU A 200 10.17 3.05 -8.14
C GLU A 200 9.58 1.66 -8.35
N THR A 201 9.03 1.09 -7.30
CA THR A 201 8.08 -0.01 -7.41
C THR A 201 6.94 0.47 -8.29
N VAL A 202 6.64 -0.29 -9.34
CA VAL A 202 5.51 -0.03 -10.21
C VAL A 202 4.26 0.08 -9.35
N SER A 203 3.59 1.23 -9.41
CA SER A 203 2.41 1.51 -8.60
C SER A 203 1.26 0.63 -9.07
N LEU A 204 0.95 -0.43 -8.32
CA LEU A 204 -0.28 -1.20 -8.51
C LEU A 204 -1.47 -0.37 -8.01
N LEU A 205 -2.61 -0.49 -8.71
CA LEU A 205 -3.86 0.10 -8.23
C LEU A 205 -4.20 -0.45 -6.84
N ASP A 206 -4.68 0.43 -5.96
CA ASP A 206 -5.13 0.00 -4.64
C ASP A 206 -6.49 -0.74 -4.76
N PRO A 207 -6.58 -2.03 -4.38
CA PRO A 207 -7.80 -2.80 -4.54
C PRO A 207 -8.94 -2.30 -3.65
N VAL A 208 -8.65 -1.68 -2.50
CA VAL A 208 -9.68 -1.07 -1.64
C VAL A 208 -10.29 0.14 -2.33
N LEU A 209 -9.47 0.93 -3.03
CA LEU A 209 -9.97 2.03 -3.85
C LEU A 209 -10.86 1.50 -5.00
N ALA A 210 -10.45 0.42 -5.68
CA ALA A 210 -11.26 -0.21 -6.72
C ALA A 210 -12.62 -0.64 -6.19
N GLU A 211 -12.66 -1.26 -5.01
CA GLU A 211 -13.88 -1.66 -4.33
C GLU A 211 -14.80 -0.45 -4.02
N ILE A 212 -14.25 0.61 -3.44
CA ILE A 212 -14.98 1.85 -3.14
C ILE A 212 -15.56 2.46 -4.42
N ILE A 213 -14.78 2.52 -5.49
CA ILE A 213 -15.22 3.08 -6.77
C ILE A 213 -16.39 2.27 -7.34
N CYS A 214 -16.28 0.93 -7.36
CA CYS A 214 -17.37 0.07 -7.80
C CYS A 214 -18.63 0.26 -6.97
N TYR A 215 -18.49 0.46 -5.66
CA TYR A 215 -19.60 0.57 -4.75
C TYR A 215 -20.29 1.95 -4.77
N TRP A 216 -19.51 3.03 -4.85
CA TRP A 216 -20.05 4.40 -4.77
C TRP A 216 -20.53 4.95 -6.10
N PHE A 217 -19.96 4.51 -7.22
CA PHE A 217 -20.17 5.16 -8.51
C PHE A 217 -20.84 4.26 -9.55
N THR A 218 -21.39 3.11 -9.15
CA THR A 218 -22.25 2.29 -10.00
C THR A 218 -23.72 2.37 -9.58
N PRO A 219 -24.67 2.31 -10.52
CA PRO A 219 -26.09 2.49 -10.23
C PRO A 219 -26.76 1.27 -9.59
N GLN A 220 -26.15 0.09 -9.64
CA GLN A 220 -26.66 -1.15 -9.08
C GLN A 220 -25.63 -1.79 -8.16
N LYS A 221 -26.08 -2.74 -7.34
CA LYS A 221 -25.18 -3.47 -6.45
C LYS A 221 -24.21 -4.36 -7.25
N ASP A 222 -24.69 -4.96 -8.33
CA ASP A 222 -23.97 -5.87 -9.22
C ASP A 222 -24.50 -5.73 -10.67
N ASN A 223 -23.93 -6.50 -11.60
CA ASN A 223 -24.30 -6.51 -13.01
C ASN A 223 -24.16 -5.16 -13.74
N ASN A 224 -23.33 -4.26 -13.22
CA ASN A 224 -22.98 -3.04 -13.94
C ASN A 224 -21.93 -3.35 -15.01
N LYS A 225 -21.98 -2.60 -16.11
CA LYS A 225 -20.96 -2.64 -17.16
C LYS A 225 -19.91 -1.58 -16.91
N ILE A 226 -18.70 -2.01 -16.63
CA ILE A 226 -17.57 -1.14 -16.29
C ILE A 226 -16.46 -1.33 -17.33
N PHE A 227 -15.77 -0.26 -17.68
CA PHE A 227 -14.67 -0.37 -18.63
C PHE A 227 -13.52 0.56 -18.29
N ASP A 228 -12.33 0.22 -18.82
CA ASP A 228 -11.11 1.00 -18.73
C ASP A 228 -10.38 1.00 -20.08
N CYS A 229 -9.95 2.18 -20.55
CA CYS A 229 -9.15 2.35 -21.76
C CYS A 229 -7.65 2.10 -21.54
N PHE A 230 -7.19 2.04 -20.28
CA PHE A 230 -5.79 1.84 -19.89
C PHE A 230 -5.74 0.86 -18.73
N ALA A 231 -6.24 -0.36 -18.95
CA ALA A 231 -6.59 -1.30 -17.90
C ALA A 231 -5.38 -1.78 -17.06
N GLY A 232 -4.19 -1.78 -17.64
CA GLY A 232 -2.96 -2.08 -16.92
C GLY A 232 -2.98 -3.44 -16.22
N ASP A 233 -2.93 -3.43 -14.89
CA ASP A 233 -2.91 -4.65 -14.08
C ASP A 233 -4.28 -5.31 -13.91
N THR A 234 -4.29 -6.47 -13.24
CA THR A 234 -5.51 -7.26 -13.01
C THR A 234 -6.46 -6.65 -11.98
N VAL A 235 -5.96 -5.76 -11.11
CA VAL A 235 -6.62 -5.41 -9.84
C VAL A 235 -8.05 -4.90 -10.04
N PHE A 236 -8.25 -3.88 -10.88
CA PHE A 236 -9.59 -3.30 -11.00
C PHE A 236 -10.61 -4.30 -11.57
N GLY A 237 -10.26 -5.01 -12.64
CA GLY A 237 -11.16 -5.99 -13.25
C GLY A 237 -11.45 -7.17 -12.34
N TYR A 238 -10.46 -7.64 -11.57
CA TYR A 238 -10.66 -8.70 -10.60
C TYR A 238 -11.65 -8.28 -9.51
N VAL A 239 -11.45 -7.08 -8.93
CA VAL A 239 -12.35 -6.53 -7.91
C VAL A 239 -13.76 -6.34 -8.48
N ALA A 240 -13.88 -5.72 -9.66
CA ALA A 240 -15.17 -5.52 -10.32
C ALA A 240 -15.90 -6.85 -10.58
N GLY A 241 -15.20 -7.85 -11.12
CA GLY A 241 -15.75 -9.18 -11.39
C GLY A 241 -16.16 -9.92 -10.12
N LYS A 242 -15.34 -9.89 -9.08
CA LYS A 242 -15.66 -10.51 -7.77
C LYS A 242 -16.87 -9.86 -7.11
N LEU A 243 -17.12 -8.59 -7.38
CA LEU A 243 -18.33 -7.85 -6.95
C LEU A 243 -19.54 -8.07 -7.89
N GLY A 244 -19.44 -9.00 -8.85
CA GLY A 244 -20.53 -9.36 -9.72
C GLY A 244 -20.78 -8.40 -10.90
N ASN A 245 -19.81 -7.54 -11.25
CA ASN A 245 -19.91 -6.63 -12.38
C ASN A 245 -19.27 -7.24 -13.66
N GLU A 246 -19.69 -6.75 -14.81
CA GLU A 246 -19.05 -7.00 -16.09
C GLU A 246 -17.93 -5.97 -16.28
N PHE A 247 -16.72 -6.42 -16.64
CA PHE A 247 -15.59 -5.53 -16.87
C PHE A 247 -14.99 -5.75 -18.27
N THR A 248 -14.72 -4.64 -18.97
CA THR A 248 -13.97 -4.64 -20.23
C THR A 248 -12.77 -3.71 -20.13
N GLY A 249 -11.57 -4.26 -20.16
CA GLY A 249 -10.30 -3.52 -20.13
C GLY A 249 -9.61 -3.52 -21.49
N ILE A 250 -9.03 -2.39 -21.89
CA ILE A 250 -8.12 -2.32 -23.05
C ILE A 250 -6.70 -2.20 -22.48
N GLU A 251 -5.84 -3.14 -22.84
CA GLU A 251 -4.44 -3.19 -22.42
C GLU A 251 -3.54 -3.31 -23.64
N LEU A 252 -2.53 -2.44 -23.73
CA LEU A 252 -1.67 -2.37 -24.91
C LEU A 252 -0.74 -3.59 -25.02
N ARG A 253 -0.26 -4.12 -23.91
CA ARG A 253 0.70 -5.23 -23.86
C ARG A 253 -0.03 -6.56 -23.85
N LYS A 254 0.31 -7.40 -24.81
CA LYS A 254 -0.34 -8.71 -24.98
C LYS A 254 -0.17 -9.62 -23.76
N GLU A 255 1.02 -9.69 -23.22
CA GLU A 255 1.36 -10.54 -22.07
C GLU A 255 0.53 -10.17 -20.85
N GLN A 256 0.35 -8.86 -20.60
CA GLN A 256 -0.48 -8.38 -19.50
C GLN A 256 -1.96 -8.67 -19.74
N ALA A 257 -2.46 -8.46 -20.94
CA ALA A 257 -3.85 -8.76 -21.27
C ALA A 257 -4.15 -10.26 -21.14
N ASP A 258 -3.25 -11.12 -21.58
CA ASP A 258 -3.38 -12.58 -21.47
C ASP A 258 -3.39 -13.02 -19.98
N LEU A 259 -2.48 -12.49 -19.16
CA LEU A 259 -2.42 -12.75 -17.71
C LEU A 259 -3.71 -12.29 -17.01
N ASN A 260 -4.17 -11.09 -17.32
CA ASN A 260 -5.37 -10.53 -16.73
C ASN A 260 -6.61 -11.41 -17.06
N ASN A 261 -6.73 -11.88 -18.30
CA ASN A 261 -7.79 -12.79 -18.71
C ASN A 261 -7.71 -14.14 -17.97
N GLU A 262 -6.50 -14.68 -17.76
CA GLU A 262 -6.34 -15.95 -17.01
C GLU A 262 -6.75 -15.76 -15.53
N ARG A 263 -6.34 -14.67 -14.89
CA ARG A 263 -6.66 -14.39 -13.49
C ARG A 263 -8.14 -14.06 -13.25
N THR A 264 -8.82 -13.56 -14.27
CA THR A 264 -10.24 -13.19 -14.18
C THR A 264 -11.18 -14.16 -14.90
N LYS A 265 -10.71 -15.35 -15.31
CA LYS A 265 -11.47 -16.33 -16.11
C LYS A 265 -12.77 -16.81 -15.48
N ASP A 266 -12.86 -16.75 -14.14
CA ASP A 266 -14.05 -17.15 -13.39
C ASP A 266 -15.09 -16.03 -13.25
N PHE A 267 -14.79 -14.84 -13.78
CA PHE A 267 -15.64 -13.65 -13.73
C PHE A 267 -16.07 -13.20 -15.13
N ASN A 268 -17.08 -12.36 -15.19
CA ASN A 268 -17.50 -11.72 -16.44
C ASN A 268 -16.57 -10.54 -16.79
N CYS A 269 -15.29 -10.86 -16.98
CA CYS A 269 -14.23 -9.89 -17.27
C CYS A 269 -13.57 -10.22 -18.60
N LYS A 270 -13.21 -9.19 -19.37
CA LYS A 270 -12.51 -9.33 -20.64
C LYS A 270 -11.44 -8.27 -20.78
N TYR A 271 -10.21 -8.70 -21.03
CA TYR A 271 -9.12 -7.82 -21.38
C TYR A 271 -8.77 -7.98 -22.86
N ILE A 272 -8.79 -6.87 -23.59
CA ILE A 272 -8.55 -6.81 -25.03
C ILE A 272 -7.17 -6.21 -25.25
N CYS A 273 -6.31 -6.92 -26.00
CA CYS A 273 -5.01 -6.40 -26.38
C CYS A 273 -5.17 -5.45 -27.57
N ASP A 274 -5.22 -4.15 -27.33
CA ASP A 274 -5.21 -3.08 -28.33
C ASP A 274 -4.82 -1.74 -27.69
N ASP A 275 -4.67 -0.73 -28.51
CA ASP A 275 -4.51 0.65 -28.08
C ASP A 275 -5.80 1.21 -27.46
N GLY A 276 -5.72 1.83 -26.29
CA GLY A 276 -6.87 2.45 -25.60
C GLY A 276 -7.64 3.45 -26.45
N GLN A 277 -6.97 4.07 -27.44
CA GLN A 277 -7.61 4.95 -28.42
C GLN A 277 -8.63 4.21 -29.32
N ASN A 278 -8.59 2.89 -29.36
CA ASN A 278 -9.46 2.03 -30.16
C ASN A 278 -10.68 1.50 -29.40
N VAL A 279 -10.98 2.02 -28.21
CA VAL A 279 -12.11 1.57 -27.37
C VAL A 279 -13.45 1.54 -28.13
N ASP A 280 -13.63 2.41 -29.11
CA ASP A 280 -14.82 2.50 -29.95
C ASP A 280 -15.01 1.31 -30.91
N LYS A 281 -14.00 0.49 -31.12
CA LYS A 281 -14.11 -0.75 -31.89
C LYS A 281 -14.77 -1.89 -31.09
N TYR A 282 -14.71 -1.82 -29.78
CA TYR A 282 -15.06 -2.92 -28.88
C TYR A 282 -16.28 -2.65 -28.00
N ILE A 283 -16.54 -1.37 -27.73
CA ILE A 283 -17.62 -0.93 -26.84
C ILE A 283 -18.51 0.05 -27.59
N GLU A 284 -19.79 -0.26 -27.65
CA GLU A 284 -20.79 0.61 -28.30
C GLU A 284 -21.05 1.88 -27.47
N LYS A 285 -21.55 2.93 -28.13
CA LYS A 285 -21.88 4.19 -27.47
C LYS A 285 -22.98 3.99 -26.42
N GLU A 286 -22.84 4.68 -25.29
CA GLU A 286 -23.84 4.75 -24.24
C GLU A 286 -24.31 3.39 -23.71
N THR A 287 -23.39 2.43 -23.60
CA THR A 287 -23.68 1.08 -23.09
C THR A 287 -23.12 0.85 -21.69
N GLN A 288 -22.20 1.67 -21.20
CA GLN A 288 -21.45 1.43 -20.00
C GLN A 288 -21.99 2.21 -18.79
N ASP A 289 -21.94 1.60 -17.60
CA ASP A 289 -22.45 2.16 -16.35
C ASP A 289 -21.39 2.90 -15.55
N LEU A 290 -20.11 2.58 -15.74
CA LEU A 290 -18.98 3.30 -15.14
C LEU A 290 -17.80 3.31 -16.12
N PHE A 291 -17.20 4.48 -16.29
CA PHE A 291 -15.90 4.65 -16.90
C PHE A 291 -14.86 4.84 -15.81
N PHE A 292 -14.05 3.83 -15.59
CA PHE A 292 -12.88 3.93 -14.71
C PHE A 292 -11.61 4.02 -15.56
N SER A 293 -10.60 4.76 -15.10
CA SER A 293 -9.25 4.62 -15.64
C SER A 293 -8.18 5.12 -14.68
N CYS A 294 -7.03 4.44 -14.72
CA CYS A 294 -5.78 4.88 -14.12
C CYS A 294 -4.73 4.96 -15.25
N PRO A 295 -4.75 6.05 -16.04
CA PRO A 295 -3.92 6.14 -17.23
C PRO A 295 -2.42 6.21 -16.87
N PRO A 296 -1.52 5.86 -17.83
CA PRO A 296 -0.09 5.93 -17.61
C PRO A 296 0.36 7.35 -17.28
N TYR A 297 1.49 7.46 -16.60
CA TYR A 297 2.13 8.72 -16.27
C TYR A 297 3.23 9.03 -17.29
N PHE A 298 3.25 10.26 -17.80
CA PHE A 298 4.28 10.68 -18.73
C PHE A 298 5.67 10.58 -18.10
N ASP A 299 6.59 9.92 -18.78
CA ASP A 299 8.04 9.81 -18.47
C ASP A 299 8.39 9.28 -17.06
N LEU A 300 7.41 8.87 -16.23
CA LEU A 300 7.68 8.26 -14.93
C LEU A 300 7.98 6.76 -15.08
N GLU A 301 7.18 6.07 -15.86
CA GLU A 301 7.30 4.64 -16.11
C GLU A 301 7.17 4.41 -17.61
N VAL A 302 8.09 3.67 -18.23
CA VAL A 302 7.99 3.26 -19.64
C VAL A 302 7.54 1.82 -19.65
N TYR A 303 6.36 1.55 -20.20
CA TYR A 303 5.77 0.21 -20.17
C TYR A 303 6.12 -0.66 -21.39
N SER A 304 6.42 -0.05 -22.53
CA SER A 304 6.83 -0.77 -23.73
C SER A 304 7.60 0.12 -24.70
N ASP A 305 8.22 -0.49 -25.74
CA ASP A 305 8.90 0.21 -26.82
C ASP A 305 7.98 0.54 -28.01
N MET A 306 6.67 0.31 -27.88
CA MET A 306 5.70 0.56 -28.96
C MET A 306 5.53 2.06 -29.20
N GLU A 307 5.40 2.43 -30.48
CA GLU A 307 5.24 3.85 -30.87
C GLU A 307 3.94 4.47 -30.34
N ASN A 308 2.90 3.68 -30.13
CA ASN A 308 1.61 4.11 -29.58
C ASN A 308 1.51 3.97 -28.05
N ASP A 309 2.59 3.56 -27.37
CA ASP A 309 2.65 3.62 -25.91
C ASP A 309 2.71 5.09 -25.46
N ALA A 310 1.69 5.52 -24.72
CA ALA A 310 1.62 6.88 -24.21
C ALA A 310 2.84 7.22 -23.32
N SER A 311 3.31 6.26 -22.52
CA SER A 311 4.44 6.47 -21.61
C SER A 311 5.79 6.63 -22.32
N ASN A 312 5.90 6.18 -23.58
CA ASN A 312 7.13 6.22 -24.38
C ASN A 312 7.19 7.42 -25.35
N GLN A 313 6.33 8.40 -25.16
CA GLN A 313 6.29 9.58 -26.05
C GLN A 313 7.44 10.56 -25.77
N LYS A 314 7.91 11.24 -26.82
CA LYS A 314 9.05 12.18 -26.73
C LYS A 314 8.69 13.51 -26.10
N SER A 315 7.42 13.89 -26.12
CA SER A 315 6.92 15.14 -25.55
C SER A 315 5.66 14.92 -24.72
N TYR A 316 5.43 15.79 -23.74
CA TYR A 316 4.20 15.77 -22.97
C TYR A 316 2.97 16.00 -23.86
N GLU A 317 3.09 16.82 -24.86
CA GLU A 317 2.01 17.11 -25.81
C GLU A 317 1.59 15.86 -26.60
N ASP A 318 2.55 15.05 -27.05
CA ASP A 318 2.25 13.82 -27.80
C ASP A 318 1.67 12.74 -26.87
N PHE A 319 2.23 12.59 -25.68
CA PHE A 319 1.64 11.77 -24.62
C PHE A 319 0.18 12.15 -24.37
N TYR A 320 -0.08 13.44 -24.14
CA TYR A 320 -1.42 13.90 -23.78
C TYR A 320 -2.41 13.79 -24.94
N LYS A 321 -2.01 13.88 -26.20
CA LYS A 321 -2.87 13.63 -27.36
C LYS A 321 -3.44 12.22 -27.36
N ILE A 322 -2.65 11.21 -27.01
CA ILE A 322 -3.09 9.82 -26.92
C ILE A 322 -4.16 9.70 -25.84
N LEU A 323 -3.89 10.25 -24.65
CA LEU A 323 -4.84 10.22 -23.54
C LEU A 323 -6.14 10.99 -23.85
N ASP A 324 -6.03 12.20 -24.38
CA ASP A 324 -7.18 13.05 -24.74
C ASP A 324 -8.11 12.31 -25.71
N ASN A 325 -7.55 11.65 -26.73
CA ASN A 325 -8.33 10.88 -27.68
C ASN A 325 -9.03 9.67 -27.04
N ALA A 326 -8.32 8.88 -26.25
CA ALA A 326 -8.86 7.72 -25.56
C ALA A 326 -9.96 8.13 -24.55
N LEU A 327 -9.71 9.16 -23.73
CA LEU A 327 -10.66 9.66 -22.75
C LEU A 327 -11.95 10.18 -23.40
N ARG A 328 -11.86 10.96 -24.49
CA ARG A 328 -13.05 11.44 -25.22
C ARG A 328 -13.89 10.32 -25.78
N LYS A 329 -13.24 9.34 -26.42
CA LYS A 329 -13.94 8.15 -26.91
C LYS A 329 -14.55 7.35 -25.78
N GLY A 330 -13.85 7.23 -24.63
CA GLY A 330 -14.37 6.61 -23.44
C GLY A 330 -15.67 7.28 -22.95
N VAL A 331 -15.69 8.61 -22.87
CA VAL A 331 -16.89 9.37 -22.47
C VAL A 331 -18.10 9.08 -23.37
N GLU A 332 -17.88 8.82 -24.67
CA GLU A 332 -18.97 8.44 -25.58
C GLU A 332 -19.54 7.04 -25.29
N ARG A 333 -18.77 6.14 -24.64
CA ARG A 333 -19.22 4.79 -24.26
C ARG A 333 -20.08 4.82 -23.02
N LEU A 334 -19.90 5.84 -22.18
CA LEU A 334 -20.64 6.00 -20.92
C LEU A 334 -22.08 6.42 -21.17
N LYS A 335 -23.05 5.75 -20.53
CA LYS A 335 -24.48 6.11 -20.55
C LYS A 335 -24.68 7.51 -19.95
N GLU A 336 -25.82 8.11 -20.27
CA GLU A 336 -26.29 9.29 -19.54
C GLU A 336 -26.55 8.98 -18.06
N ASN A 337 -26.34 9.96 -17.22
CA ASN A 337 -26.50 9.88 -15.77
C ASN A 337 -25.61 8.81 -15.11
N ARG A 338 -24.33 8.79 -15.50
CA ARG A 338 -23.30 7.88 -15.01
C ARG A 338 -22.02 8.62 -14.64
N PHE A 339 -21.24 7.97 -13.81
CA PHE A 339 -19.94 8.48 -13.38
C PHE A 339 -18.78 8.03 -14.27
N ALA A 340 -17.78 8.90 -14.36
CA ALA A 340 -16.44 8.55 -14.80
C ALA A 340 -15.45 8.90 -13.68
N VAL A 341 -14.51 7.99 -13.40
CA VAL A 341 -13.53 8.12 -12.32
C VAL A 341 -12.13 7.91 -12.88
N ILE A 342 -11.28 8.93 -12.76
CA ILE A 342 -9.91 8.90 -13.27
C ILE A 342 -8.94 9.07 -12.08
N VAL A 343 -8.09 8.08 -11.85
CA VAL A 343 -7.10 8.09 -10.77
C VAL A 343 -5.74 8.50 -11.32
N VAL A 344 -5.22 9.62 -10.85
CA VAL A 344 -3.98 10.20 -11.36
C VAL A 344 -3.19 10.92 -10.27
N GLY A 345 -1.90 11.10 -10.51
CA GLY A 345 -1.02 11.97 -9.74
C GLY A 345 -0.40 13.05 -10.63
N ASP A 346 0.02 14.14 -10.03
CA ASP A 346 0.75 15.16 -10.76
C ASP A 346 2.16 14.71 -11.15
N VAL A 347 2.55 15.02 -12.37
CA VAL A 347 3.85 14.69 -12.95
C VAL A 347 4.71 15.94 -13.07
N ARG A 348 5.99 15.83 -12.67
CA ARG A 348 6.97 16.91 -12.79
C ARG A 348 7.88 16.68 -13.99
N ASN A 349 8.16 17.75 -14.69
CA ASN A 349 9.25 17.80 -15.66
C ASN A 349 10.58 17.54 -14.92
N LYS A 350 11.28 16.46 -15.29
CA LYS A 350 12.55 16.05 -14.65
C LYS A 350 13.64 17.11 -14.78
N LYS A 351 13.64 17.91 -15.88
CA LYS A 351 14.64 18.94 -16.16
C LYS A 351 14.36 20.25 -15.40
N THR A 352 13.13 20.77 -15.49
CA THR A 352 12.77 22.07 -14.90
C THR A 352 12.26 21.95 -13.47
N GLY A 353 11.65 20.81 -13.13
CA GLY A 353 10.98 20.58 -11.84
C GLY A 353 9.58 21.19 -11.74
N GLU A 354 9.09 21.80 -12.81
CA GLU A 354 7.73 22.32 -12.94
C GLU A 354 6.73 21.18 -13.12
N TYR A 355 5.51 21.34 -12.65
CA TYR A 355 4.43 20.39 -12.95
C TYR A 355 3.91 20.58 -14.37
N TYR A 356 3.57 19.48 -15.05
CA TYR A 356 2.93 19.52 -16.38
C TYR A 356 1.44 19.91 -16.35
N SER A 357 0.87 20.13 -15.15
CA SER A 357 -0.58 20.38 -14.97
C SER A 357 -1.46 19.23 -15.46
N PHE A 358 -0.99 18.01 -15.31
CA PHE A 358 -1.64 16.81 -15.84
C PHE A 358 -3.09 16.64 -15.33
N LEU A 359 -3.35 16.92 -14.06
CA LEU A 359 -4.71 16.89 -13.51
C LEU A 359 -5.63 17.91 -14.18
N ASP A 360 -5.13 19.10 -14.48
CA ASP A 360 -5.91 20.17 -15.12
C ASP A 360 -6.24 19.84 -16.57
N ASP A 361 -5.32 19.20 -17.27
CA ASP A 361 -5.54 18.75 -18.63
C ASP A 361 -6.65 17.69 -18.69
N ILE A 362 -6.62 16.70 -17.79
CA ILE A 362 -7.69 15.70 -17.68
C ILE A 362 -9.04 16.37 -17.34
N ARG A 363 -9.06 17.26 -16.34
CA ARG A 363 -10.29 18.02 -16.01
C ARG A 363 -10.83 18.77 -17.23
N ARG A 364 -9.95 19.36 -18.03
CA ARG A 364 -10.31 20.10 -19.25
C ARG A 364 -10.88 19.18 -20.32
N THR A 365 -10.26 18.03 -20.58
CA THR A 365 -10.75 17.04 -21.55
C THR A 365 -12.12 16.50 -21.14
N MET A 366 -12.29 16.08 -19.91
CA MET A 366 -13.56 15.51 -19.45
C MET A 366 -14.69 16.55 -19.49
N LYS A 367 -14.44 17.80 -19.06
CA LYS A 367 -15.40 18.89 -19.14
C LYS A 367 -15.76 19.25 -20.59
N LYS A 368 -14.78 19.31 -21.51
CA LYS A 368 -15.04 19.53 -22.94
C LYS A 368 -15.84 18.41 -23.58
N SER A 369 -15.74 17.19 -23.03
CA SER A 369 -16.56 16.04 -23.46
C SER A 369 -17.97 16.03 -22.83
N GLY A 370 -18.36 17.07 -22.13
CA GLY A 370 -19.72 17.24 -21.61
C GLY A 370 -19.95 16.74 -20.18
N LEU A 371 -18.90 16.36 -19.44
CA LEU A 371 -19.07 15.91 -18.08
C LEU A 371 -18.96 17.05 -17.06
N LEU A 372 -19.70 16.92 -15.99
CA LEU A 372 -19.55 17.78 -14.80
C LEU A 372 -18.38 17.27 -13.96
N TYR A 373 -17.49 18.13 -13.52
CA TYR A 373 -16.50 17.79 -12.50
C TYR A 373 -17.20 17.75 -11.15
N TYR A 374 -17.29 16.57 -10.53
CA TYR A 374 -18.23 16.33 -9.43
C TYR A 374 -17.58 16.18 -8.07
N ASN A 375 -16.52 15.34 -7.97
CA ASN A 375 -15.73 15.19 -6.74
C ASN A 375 -14.24 15.20 -7.04
N ASP A 376 -13.47 15.62 -6.04
CA ASP A 376 -12.00 15.55 -5.98
C ASP A 376 -11.62 14.82 -4.70
N ILE A 377 -11.11 13.58 -4.83
CA ILE A 377 -10.75 12.75 -3.70
C ILE A 377 -9.23 12.58 -3.69
N THR A 378 -8.58 12.97 -2.61
CA THR A 378 -7.14 12.81 -2.40
C THR A 378 -6.87 11.51 -1.66
N LEU A 379 -6.05 10.64 -2.25
CA LEU A 379 -5.50 9.47 -1.57
C LEU A 379 -4.15 9.82 -0.98
N ILE A 380 -3.98 9.60 0.30
CA ILE A 380 -2.68 9.72 0.97
C ILE A 380 -2.04 8.34 0.97
N ASN A 381 -1.00 8.16 0.17
CA ASN A 381 -0.26 6.90 0.09
C ASN A 381 0.76 6.77 1.23
N ASN A 382 1.28 5.56 1.43
CA ASN A 382 2.36 5.33 2.37
C ASN A 382 3.57 6.21 2.00
N PHE A 383 4.21 6.79 3.02
CA PHE A 383 5.35 7.68 2.82
C PHE A 383 6.60 6.93 2.35
N GLY A 384 6.76 5.64 2.70
CA GLY A 384 7.88 4.80 2.29
C GLY A 384 9.21 5.57 2.31
N THR A 385 9.91 5.57 1.20
CA THR A 385 11.19 6.30 1.03
C THR A 385 11.06 7.82 0.90
N ALA A 386 9.85 8.40 1.01
CA ALA A 386 9.63 9.83 0.79
C ALA A 386 10.49 10.72 1.71
N GLY A 387 10.75 10.27 2.95
CA GLY A 387 11.61 10.99 3.89
C GLY A 387 13.06 11.13 3.39
N LEU A 388 13.61 10.06 2.82
CA LEU A 388 14.96 10.04 2.24
C LEU A 388 15.02 10.87 0.96
N ARG A 389 14.04 10.66 0.07
CA ARG A 389 13.91 11.45 -1.18
C ARG A 389 13.70 12.93 -0.87
N GLY A 390 12.92 13.24 0.17
CA GLY A 390 12.65 14.60 0.60
C GLY A 390 13.91 15.38 0.94
N ARG A 391 14.85 14.80 1.68
CA ARG A 391 16.14 15.45 1.98
C ARG A 391 16.94 15.79 0.72
N ARG A 392 16.96 14.88 -0.26
CA ARG A 392 17.66 15.10 -1.54
C ARG A 392 17.00 16.21 -2.37
N PHE A 393 15.67 16.16 -2.51
CA PHE A 393 14.92 17.08 -3.37
C PHE A 393 14.70 18.46 -2.75
N PHE A 394 14.67 18.56 -1.42
CA PHE A 394 14.42 19.83 -0.75
C PHE A 394 15.56 20.85 -0.90
N LYS A 395 16.75 20.45 -1.32
CA LYS A 395 17.81 21.36 -1.73
C LYS A 395 17.35 22.34 -2.82
N SER A 396 16.50 21.86 -3.75
CA SER A 396 15.84 22.67 -4.79
C SER A 396 14.40 23.11 -4.42
N ARG A 397 14.02 22.97 -3.14
CA ARG A 397 12.67 23.26 -2.62
C ARG A 397 11.57 22.41 -3.24
N LYS A 398 11.92 21.27 -3.84
CA LYS A 398 10.94 20.29 -4.32
C LYS A 398 10.49 19.43 -3.14
N VAL A 399 9.18 19.33 -2.95
CA VAL A 399 8.57 18.39 -2.00
C VAL A 399 8.24 17.09 -2.72
N VAL A 400 8.34 15.98 -2.01
CA VAL A 400 7.97 14.65 -2.54
C VAL A 400 6.46 14.55 -2.59
N ASN A 401 5.92 14.10 -3.74
CA ASN A 401 4.51 13.81 -3.86
C ASN A 401 4.21 12.42 -3.25
N VAL A 402 3.29 12.38 -2.31
CA VAL A 402 2.83 11.15 -1.62
C VAL A 402 1.32 10.97 -1.75
N LYS A 403 0.71 11.64 -2.72
CA LYS A 403 -0.73 11.58 -2.95
C LYS A 403 -1.04 11.20 -4.40
N GLN A 404 -2.18 10.58 -4.57
CA GLN A 404 -2.90 10.47 -5.84
C GLN A 404 -4.23 11.19 -5.73
N THR A 405 -4.82 11.54 -6.85
CA THR A 405 -6.12 12.20 -6.91
C THR A 405 -7.07 11.35 -7.73
N CYS A 406 -8.22 11.07 -7.14
CA CYS A 406 -9.34 10.43 -7.80
C CYS A 406 -10.28 11.54 -8.30
N LEU A 407 -10.22 11.83 -9.60
CA LEU A 407 -11.05 12.83 -10.26
C LEU A 407 -12.38 12.18 -10.65
N VAL A 408 -13.47 12.62 -10.06
CA VAL A 408 -14.81 12.08 -10.31
C VAL A 408 -15.61 13.04 -11.17
N PHE A 409 -16.13 12.52 -12.26
CA PHE A 409 -16.96 13.27 -13.22
C PHE A 409 -18.33 12.60 -13.35
N TYR A 410 -19.33 13.41 -13.71
CA TYR A 410 -20.69 12.93 -13.94
C TYR A 410 -21.20 13.38 -15.31
N LYS A 411 -21.72 12.45 -16.11
CA LYS A 411 -22.38 12.72 -17.38
C LYS A 411 -23.88 12.85 -17.15
N GLY A 412 -24.50 13.96 -17.57
CA GLY A 412 -25.94 14.16 -17.47
C GLY A 412 -26.40 15.09 -16.33
N ASP A 413 -27.63 14.91 -15.89
CA ASP A 413 -28.27 15.75 -14.87
C ASP A 413 -27.99 15.25 -13.46
N SER A 414 -27.18 15.97 -12.70
CA SER A 414 -26.78 15.58 -11.32
C SER A 414 -27.96 15.52 -10.33
N ARG A 415 -29.10 16.14 -10.61
CA ARG A 415 -30.31 16.04 -9.78
C ARG A 415 -30.90 14.64 -9.78
N LYS A 416 -30.63 13.83 -10.80
CA LYS A 416 -31.07 12.44 -10.94
C LYS A 416 -30.24 11.43 -10.17
N ILE A 417 -29.11 11.82 -9.58
CA ILE A 417 -28.22 10.91 -8.87
C ILE A 417 -28.99 10.15 -7.77
N LYS A 418 -29.76 10.85 -6.96
CA LYS A 418 -30.53 10.24 -5.86
C LYS A 418 -31.60 9.25 -6.31
N GLU A 419 -32.07 9.36 -7.56
CA GLU A 419 -33.08 8.47 -8.13
C GLU A 419 -32.46 7.22 -8.75
N ILE A 420 -31.21 7.35 -9.25
CA ILE A 420 -30.53 6.33 -10.04
C ILE A 420 -29.59 5.47 -9.18
N PHE A 421 -28.92 6.08 -8.22
CA PHE A 421 -27.94 5.41 -7.39
C PHE A 421 -28.54 5.02 -6.05
N PRO A 422 -28.28 3.78 -5.57
CA PRO A 422 -28.79 3.34 -4.28
C PRO A 422 -28.20 4.19 -3.15
N GLU A 423 -28.94 4.26 -2.07
CA GLU A 423 -28.44 4.86 -0.84
C GLU A 423 -27.27 4.02 -0.31
N VAL A 424 -26.14 4.65 -0.09
CA VAL A 424 -24.98 4.03 0.55
C VAL A 424 -25.15 4.22 2.06
N GLU A 425 -25.42 3.12 2.78
CA GLU A 425 -25.46 3.16 4.24
C GLU A 425 -24.07 3.49 4.78
N VAL A 426 -23.93 4.66 5.37
CA VAL A 426 -22.74 5.05 6.13
C VAL A 426 -23.06 4.74 7.60
N LYS A 427 -22.64 3.57 8.09
CA LYS A 427 -22.85 3.20 9.48
C LYS A 427 -21.84 3.93 10.38
N ASN A 428 -22.38 4.58 11.41
CA ASN A 428 -21.67 5.09 12.62
C ASN A 428 -20.43 5.95 12.40
N LEU A 429 -20.62 7.15 11.87
CA LEU A 429 -19.60 8.21 11.88
C LEU A 429 -19.30 8.76 13.29
N ASP A 430 -20.15 8.42 14.28
CA ASP A 430 -20.21 9.14 15.56
C ASP A 430 -19.44 8.48 16.71
N GLU A 431 -18.98 7.24 16.57
CA GLU A 431 -18.45 6.50 17.73
C GLU A 431 -16.92 6.43 17.87
N SER A 432 -16.13 6.76 16.86
CA SER A 432 -14.69 6.59 16.96
C SER A 432 -13.85 7.87 16.94
N GLY A 433 -14.38 9.03 16.58
CA GLY A 433 -13.60 10.30 16.61
C GLY A 433 -12.24 10.30 15.89
N ASP A 434 -11.83 9.18 15.33
CA ASP A 434 -10.55 8.97 14.65
C ASP A 434 -10.73 9.10 13.14
N PHE A 435 -10.53 10.31 12.65
CA PHE A 435 -10.41 10.62 11.23
C PHE A 435 -8.95 10.55 10.78
#